data_c9e133a35f7076c3fa10e3d1295cc536
#
_entry.id   c9e133a35f7076c3fa10e3d1295cc536
#
_cell.length_a   1.000
_cell.length_b   1.000
_cell.length_c   1.000
_cell.angle_alpha   90.00
_cell.angle_beta   90.00
_cell.angle_gamma   90.00
#
_symmetry.space_group_name_H-M   'P 1'
#
loop_
_entity.id
_entity.type
_entity.pdbx_description
1 polymer ?
#
loop_
_entity_poly.entity_id
_entity_poly.type
_entity_poly.pdbx_seq_one_letter_code
_entity_poly.pdbx_strand_id
1 'polypeptide(L)' 'MSEKNLTCFEVKTYYKSGRTRSEILSFATEEEMWSYYDKHHNASLIDGSAIVDAWAC' A
#
# COMPACT_ATOMS: atom_id res chain seq x y z
N MET A 1 -11.73 -24.22 10.16
CA MET A 1 -11.04 -23.35 9.24
C MET A 1 -11.18 -21.89 9.65
N SER A 2 -10.11 -21.17 9.71
CA SER A 2 -10.16 -19.77 10.11
C SER A 2 -10.22 -18.89 8.87
N GLU A 3 -10.98 -17.84 8.99
CA GLU A 3 -11.04 -16.84 7.95
C GLU A 3 -10.11 -15.72 8.31
N LYS A 4 -9.40 -15.26 7.33
CA LYS A 4 -8.57 -14.10 7.53
C LYS A 4 -9.39 -12.85 7.31
N ASN A 5 -9.38 -11.97 8.28
CA ASN A 5 -9.99 -10.66 8.12
C ASN A 5 -8.97 -9.77 7.42
N LEU A 6 -9.32 -9.37 6.21
CA LEU A 6 -8.43 -8.52 5.44
C LEU A 6 -8.74 -7.06 5.71
N THR A 7 -7.73 -6.25 5.63
CA THR A 7 -7.86 -4.80 5.70
C THR A 7 -7.53 -4.23 4.34
N CYS A 8 -8.37 -3.34 3.86
CA CYS A 8 -8.10 -2.61 2.63
C CYS A 8 -7.36 -1.34 3.00
N PHE A 9 -6.27 -1.10 2.29
CA PHE A 9 -5.43 0.07 2.52
C PHE A 9 -5.46 0.94 1.27
N GLU A 10 -5.71 2.22 1.44
CA GLU A 10 -5.56 3.17 0.34
C GLU A 10 -4.18 3.80 0.49
N VAL A 11 -3.28 3.47 -0.43
CA VAL A 11 -1.90 3.91 -0.37
C VAL A 11 -1.69 4.99 -1.42
N LYS A 12 -1.15 6.11 -0.99
CA LYS A 12 -0.81 7.18 -1.91
C LYS A 12 0.70 7.17 -2.11
N THR A 13 1.11 7.15 -3.37
CA THR A 13 2.51 7.10 -3.73
C THR A 13 2.92 8.43 -4.34
N TYR A 14 4.02 8.97 -3.85
CA TYR A 14 4.56 10.24 -4.35
C TYR A 14 5.81 9.92 -5.15
N TYR A 15 5.80 10.29 -6.42
CA TYR A 15 6.92 10.01 -7.29
C TYR A 15 7.86 11.21 -7.36
N LYS A 16 9.12 10.93 -7.59
CA LYS A 16 10.13 11.99 -7.68
C LYS A 16 9.87 12.92 -8.84
N SER A 17 9.10 12.47 -9.83
CA SER A 17 8.72 13.33 -10.95
C SER A 17 7.63 14.34 -10.58
N GLY A 18 7.09 14.26 -9.36
CA GLY A 18 6.03 15.15 -8.92
C GLY A 18 4.63 14.56 -9.07
N ARG A 19 4.54 13.37 -9.61
CA ARG A 19 3.25 12.69 -9.76
C ARG A 19 2.84 12.00 -8.47
N THR A 20 1.55 11.83 -8.31
CA THR A 20 1.01 11.03 -7.21
C THR A 20 0.09 9.97 -7.78
N ARG A 21 -0.01 8.87 -7.06
CA ARG A 21 -0.87 7.77 -7.46
C ARG A 21 -1.53 7.18 -6.23
N SER A 22 -2.82 6.89 -6.33
CA SER A 22 -3.54 6.19 -5.27
C SER A 22 -3.90 4.80 -5.74
N GLU A 23 -3.72 3.82 -4.86
CA GLU A 23 -4.12 2.45 -5.16
C GLU A 23 -4.63 1.79 -3.90
N ILE A 24 -5.45 0.78 -4.08
CA ILE A 24 -6.05 0.07 -2.96
C ILE A 24 -5.50 -1.34 -2.94
N LEU A 25 -4.97 -1.74 -1.80
CA LEU A 25 -4.38 -3.05 -1.58
C LEU A 25 -5.06 -3.68 -0.37
N SER A 26 -5.19 -5.00 -0.39
CA SER A 26 -5.85 -5.73 0.69
C SER A 26 -4.89 -6.75 1.26
N PHE A 27 -4.67 -6.68 2.57
CA PHE A 27 -3.79 -7.61 3.25
C PHE A 27 -4.29 -7.82 4.67
N ALA A 28 -3.83 -8.88 5.31
CA ALA A 28 -4.23 -9.16 6.68
C ALA A 28 -3.58 -8.19 7.66
N THR A 29 -2.36 -7.73 7.36
CA THR A 29 -1.67 -6.79 8.22
C THR A 29 -1.01 -5.71 7.37
N GLU A 30 -0.74 -4.57 8.00
CA GLU A 30 -0.05 -3.48 7.34
C GLU A 30 1.36 -3.90 6.93
N GLU A 31 1.99 -4.72 7.76
CA GLU A 31 3.34 -5.19 7.48
C GLU A 31 3.40 -5.98 6.19
N GLU A 32 2.41 -6.84 5.98
CA GLU A 32 2.33 -7.59 4.73
C GLU A 32 2.13 -6.67 3.54
N MET A 33 1.31 -5.63 3.72
CA MET A 33 1.05 -4.67 2.67
C MET A 33 2.34 -3.95 2.26
N TRP A 34 3.12 -3.49 3.23
CA TRP A 34 4.37 -2.80 2.92
C TRP A 34 5.40 -3.72 2.29
N SER A 35 5.44 -5.00 2.71
CA SER A 35 6.34 -5.97 2.10
C SER A 35 6.02 -6.15 0.63
N TYR A 36 4.74 -6.30 0.32
CA TYR A 36 4.31 -6.44 -1.06
C TYR A 36 4.64 -5.19 -1.85
N TYR A 37 4.35 -4.05 -1.25
CA TYR A 37 4.54 -2.76 -1.91
C TYR A 37 6.00 -2.57 -2.30
N ASP A 38 6.92 -2.79 -1.35
CA ASP A 38 8.33 -2.63 -1.61
C ASP A 38 8.83 -3.58 -2.69
N LYS A 39 8.25 -4.77 -2.74
CA LYS A 39 8.67 -5.79 -3.69
C LYS A 39 8.25 -5.45 -5.12
N HIS A 40 7.09 -4.85 -5.27
CA HIS A 40 6.47 -4.67 -6.57
C HIS A 40 6.52 -3.25 -7.10
N HIS A 41 7.03 -2.33 -6.31
CA HIS A 41 7.14 -0.94 -6.72
C HIS A 41 8.60 -0.53 -6.73
N ASN A 42 8.99 0.22 -7.73
CA ASN A 42 10.37 0.65 -7.89
C ASN A 42 10.64 1.83 -6.96
N ALA A 43 11.33 1.54 -5.85
CA ALA A 43 11.58 2.56 -4.84
C ALA A 43 12.47 3.70 -5.34
N SER A 44 13.28 3.44 -6.38
CA SER A 44 14.15 4.50 -6.88
C SER A 44 13.37 5.61 -7.59
N LEU A 45 12.14 5.32 -8.01
CA LEU A 45 11.28 6.32 -8.65
C LEU A 45 10.33 6.97 -7.66
N ILE A 46 10.27 6.47 -6.44
CA ILE A 46 9.30 6.89 -5.45
C ILE A 46 9.96 7.80 -4.44
N ASP A 47 9.34 8.94 -4.17
CA ASP A 47 9.80 9.88 -3.17
C ASP A 47 9.28 9.48 -1.79
N GLY A 48 8.09 8.93 -1.75
CA GLY A 48 7.52 8.44 -0.50
C GLY A 48 6.16 7.84 -0.74
N SER A 49 5.64 7.19 0.30
CA SER A 49 4.31 6.58 0.27
C SER A 49 3.67 6.73 1.63
N ALA A 50 2.35 6.82 1.65
CA ALA A 50 1.62 6.93 2.90
C ALA A 50 0.28 6.25 2.77
N ILE A 51 -0.18 5.66 3.86
CA ILE A 51 -1.54 5.14 3.93
C ILE A 51 -2.44 6.31 4.25
N VAL A 52 -3.40 6.58 3.35
CA VAL A 52 -4.32 7.68 3.57
C VAL A 52 -5.64 7.18 4.17
N ASP A 53 -5.91 5.90 4.06
CA ASP A 53 -7.11 5.33 4.66
C ASP A 53 -6.92 3.82 4.82
N ALA A 54 -7.68 3.25 5.73
CA ALA A 54 -7.67 1.80 5.94
C ALA A 54 -9.04 1.41 6.49
N TRP A 55 -9.58 0.32 5.96
CA TRP A 55 -10.90 -0.12 6.39
C TRP A 55 -11.00 -1.63 6.22
N ALA A 56 -11.97 -2.24 6.90
CA ALA A 56 -12.21 -3.66 6.77
C ALA A 56 -12.81 -3.96 5.40
N CYS A 57 -12.25 -4.94 4.74
CA CYS A 57 -12.77 -5.35 3.44
C CYS A 57 -13.98 -6.26 3.56
#